data_14365e4e9bbfb36a30cbe7d412b3b163
#
_entry.id   14365e4e9bbfb36a30cbe7d412b3b163
#
_cell.length_a   1.000
_cell.length_b   1.000
_cell.length_c   1.000
_cell.angle_alpha   90.00
_cell.angle_beta   90.00
_cell.angle_gamma   90.00
#
_symmetry.space_group_name_H-M   'P 1'
#
loop_
_entity.id
_entity.type
_entity.pdbx_description
1 polymer ?
#
loop_
_entity_poly.entity_id
_entity_poly.type
_entity_poly.pdbx_seq_one_letter_code
_entity_poly.pdbx_strand_id
1 'polypeptide(L)' 'MQAAEIRTFSPAELQSRIDDAREALFKLRFQTAFGQATDTSQFRKTRRDLARMLTVQREQVLADAAAAQATER' A
#
# COMPACT_ATOMS: atom_id res chain seq x y z
N MET A 1 -4.04 -9.79 2.65
CA MET A 1 -4.34 -9.23 1.32
C MET A 1 -3.36 -9.80 0.30
N GLN A 2 -3.86 -10.36 -0.78
CA GLN A 2 -3.02 -10.99 -1.80
C GLN A 2 -2.70 -10.01 -2.93
N ALA A 3 -1.53 -10.17 -3.55
CA ALA A 3 -1.13 -9.29 -4.65
C ALA A 3 -2.13 -9.35 -5.82
N ALA A 4 -2.71 -10.51 -6.10
CA ALA A 4 -3.71 -10.67 -7.14
C ALA A 4 -4.96 -9.82 -6.88
N GLU A 5 -5.41 -9.71 -5.63
CA GLU A 5 -6.52 -8.85 -5.26
C GLU A 5 -6.18 -7.38 -5.45
N ILE A 6 -4.98 -6.99 -5.06
CA ILE A 6 -4.52 -5.60 -5.16
C ILE A 6 -4.48 -5.17 -6.63
N ARG A 7 -4.09 -6.05 -7.52
CA ARG A 7 -4.02 -5.75 -8.96
C ARG A 7 -5.38 -5.50 -9.60
N THR A 8 -6.47 -5.90 -8.93
CA THR A 8 -7.83 -5.61 -9.42
C THR A 8 -8.30 -4.19 -9.09
N PHE A 9 -7.61 -3.49 -8.20
CA PHE A 9 -8.02 -2.15 -7.79
C PHE A 9 -7.66 -1.12 -8.87
N SER A 10 -8.53 -0.11 -9.02
CA SER A 10 -8.21 1.05 -9.85
C SER A 10 -7.07 1.86 -9.19
N PRO A 11 -6.33 2.68 -9.96
CA PRO A 11 -5.28 3.52 -9.37
C PRO A 11 -5.79 4.43 -8.24
N ALA A 12 -6.97 5.00 -8.38
CA ALA A 12 -7.55 5.86 -7.35
C ALA A 12 -7.92 5.07 -6.08
N GLU A 13 -8.51 3.89 -6.25
CA GLU A 13 -8.84 3.02 -5.13
C GLU A 13 -7.59 2.53 -4.42
N LEU A 14 -6.57 2.15 -5.18
CA LEU A 14 -5.29 1.69 -4.62
C LEU A 14 -4.63 2.79 -3.79
N GLN A 15 -4.62 4.03 -4.30
CA GLN A 15 -4.07 5.17 -3.57
C GLN A 15 -4.82 5.40 -2.26
N SER A 16 -6.15 5.33 -2.27
CA SER A 16 -6.97 5.48 -1.08
C SER A 16 -6.65 4.41 -0.03
N ARG A 17 -6.47 3.16 -0.47
CA ARG A 17 -6.13 2.07 0.44
C ARG A 17 -4.71 2.19 1.00
N ILE A 18 -3.77 2.71 0.21
CA ILE A 18 -2.41 3.01 0.67
C ILE A 18 -2.47 4.07 1.76
N ASP A 19 -3.23 5.14 1.56
CA ASP A 19 -3.37 6.21 2.54
C ASP A 19 -4.00 5.70 3.84
N ASP A 20 -5.02 4.86 3.74
CA ASP A 20 -5.66 4.24 4.91
C ASP A 20 -4.68 3.35 5.69
N ALA A 21 -3.85 2.58 4.97
CA ALA A 21 -2.85 1.72 5.60
C ALA A 21 -1.77 2.53 6.31
N ARG A 22 -1.32 3.64 5.71
CA ARG A 22 -0.36 4.56 6.33
C ARG A 22 -0.93 5.17 7.61
N GLU A 23 -2.19 5.57 7.56
CA GLU A 23 -2.88 6.11 8.74
C GLU A 23 -2.97 5.06 9.84
N ALA A 24 -3.32 3.82 9.50
CA ALA A 24 -3.39 2.73 10.47
C ALA A 24 -2.02 2.47 11.13
N LEU A 25 -0.94 2.47 10.34
CA LEU A 25 0.41 2.32 10.88
C LEU A 25 0.78 3.47 11.81
N PHE A 26 0.43 4.69 11.43
CA PHE A 26 0.68 5.87 12.26
C PHE A 26 -0.02 5.73 13.61
N LYS A 27 -1.28 5.34 13.62
CA LYS A 27 -2.04 5.12 14.85
C LYS A 27 -1.42 4.05 15.74
N LEU A 28 -0.97 2.94 15.15
CA LEU A 28 -0.32 1.87 15.89
C LEU A 28 0.99 2.32 16.53
N ARG A 29 1.80 3.08 15.81
CA ARG A 29 3.03 3.67 16.33
C ARG A 29 2.76 4.67 17.45
N PHE A 30 1.72 5.47 17.28
CA PHE A 30 1.30 6.44 18.28
C PHE A 30 0.89 5.76 19.58
N GLN A 31 0.09 4.70 19.50
CA GLN A 31 -0.32 3.91 20.66
C GLN A 31 0.89 3.33 21.39
N THR A 32 1.85 2.77 20.66
CA THR A 32 3.07 2.23 21.24
C THR A 32 3.88 3.31 21.95
N ALA A 33 4.00 4.50 21.36
CA ALA A 33 4.73 5.62 21.96
C ALA A 33 4.12 6.08 23.29
N PHE A 34 2.80 5.93 23.45
CA PHE A 34 2.11 6.27 24.69
C PHE A 34 1.98 5.11 25.67
N GLY A 35 2.72 4.03 25.44
CA GLY A 35 2.76 2.90 26.36
C GLY A 35 1.54 2.00 26.31
N GLN A 36 0.67 2.15 25.33
CA GLN A 36 -0.49 1.27 25.15
C GLN A 36 -0.04 -0.06 24.54
N ALA A 37 -0.67 -1.16 24.98
CA ALA A 37 -0.39 -2.46 24.41
C ALA A 37 -0.80 -2.50 22.94
N THR A 38 0.14 -2.86 22.08
CA THR A 38 -0.08 -2.94 20.63
C THR A 38 0.11 -4.38 20.17
N ASP A 39 -0.82 -4.86 19.34
CA ASP A 39 -0.71 -6.18 18.75
C ASP A 39 0.38 -6.14 17.66
N THR A 40 1.50 -6.80 17.94
CA THR A 40 2.64 -6.88 17.00
C THR A 40 2.25 -7.59 15.71
N SER A 41 1.37 -8.57 15.76
CA SER A 41 0.87 -9.28 14.57
C SER A 41 0.12 -8.33 13.65
N GLN A 42 -0.72 -7.47 14.21
CA GLN A 42 -1.47 -6.47 13.45
C GLN A 42 -0.53 -5.45 12.80
N PHE A 43 0.49 -5.01 13.52
CA PHE A 43 1.49 -4.09 12.98
C PHE A 43 2.23 -4.70 11.79
N ARG A 44 2.68 -5.93 11.91
CA ARG A 44 3.38 -6.65 10.84
C ARG A 44 2.47 -6.87 9.63
N LYS A 45 1.22 -7.25 9.87
CA LYS A 45 0.24 -7.46 8.81
C LYS A 45 0.00 -6.17 8.02
N THR A 46 -0.21 -5.06 8.71
CA THR A 46 -0.46 -3.76 8.07
C THR A 46 0.75 -3.31 7.26
N ARG A 47 1.96 -3.47 7.80
CA ARG A 47 3.19 -3.15 7.06
C ARG A 47 3.33 -3.99 5.80
N ARG A 48 3.04 -5.27 5.90
CA ARG A 48 3.13 -6.20 4.76
C ARG A 48 2.13 -5.85 3.68
N ASP A 49 0.89 -5.55 4.07
CA ASP A 49 -0.16 -5.13 3.13
C ASP A 49 0.22 -3.83 2.44
N LEU A 50 0.72 -2.86 3.20
CA LEU A 50 1.18 -1.59 2.63
C LEU A 50 2.31 -1.80 1.62
N ALA A 51 3.28 -2.65 1.95
CA ALA A 51 4.40 -2.95 1.05
C ALA A 51 3.91 -3.58 -0.26
N ARG A 52 2.95 -4.49 -0.20
CA ARG A 52 2.34 -5.10 -1.39
C ARG A 52 1.60 -4.07 -2.22
N MET A 53 0.82 -3.19 -1.61
CA MET A 53 0.10 -2.15 -2.31
C MET A 53 1.05 -1.17 -3.01
N LEU A 54 2.13 -0.78 -2.35
CA LEU A 54 3.14 0.10 -2.94
C LEU A 54 3.84 -0.57 -4.12
N THR A 55 4.12 -1.86 -4.03
CA THR A 55 4.73 -2.62 -5.11
C THR A 55 3.82 -2.65 -6.33
N VAL A 56 2.53 -2.94 -6.14
CA VAL A 56 1.57 -2.96 -7.24
C VAL A 56 1.39 -1.58 -7.84
N GLN A 57 1.34 -0.53 -7.02
CA GLN A 57 1.25 0.84 -7.50
C GLN A 57 2.44 1.18 -8.39
N ARG A 58 3.64 0.80 -7.97
CA ARG A 58 4.85 1.01 -8.77
C ARG A 58 4.80 0.24 -10.09
N GLU A 59 4.32 -0.99 -10.07
CA GLU A 59 4.13 -1.77 -11.30
C GLU A 59 3.20 -1.06 -12.27
N GLN A 60 2.09 -0.51 -11.78
CA GLN A 60 1.13 0.23 -12.61
C GLN A 60 1.76 1.49 -13.22
N VAL A 61 2.50 2.24 -12.43
CA VAL A 61 3.19 3.44 -12.91
C VAL A 61 4.21 3.09 -13.98
N LEU A 62 4.99 2.04 -13.78
CA LEU A 62 5.99 1.60 -14.75
C LEU A 62 5.33 1.07 -16.03
N ALA A 63 4.22 0.36 -15.93
CA ALA A 63 3.48 -0.12 -17.08
C ALA A 63 2.92 1.05 -17.90
N ASP A 64 2.36 2.06 -17.23
CA ASP A 64 1.83 3.26 -17.88
C ASP A 64 2.95 4.05 -18.56
N ALA A 65 4.09 4.19 -17.90
CA ALA A 65 5.25 4.87 -18.48
C ALA A 65 5.79 4.13 -19.71
N ALA A 66 5.86 2.80 -19.66
CA ALA A 66 6.28 1.99 -20.78
C ALA A 66 5.30 2.10 -21.95
N ALA A 67 3.99 2.10 -21.67
CA ALA A 67 2.97 2.27 -22.69
C ALA A 67 3.04 3.66 -23.33
N ALA A 68 3.28 4.70 -22.54
CA ALA A 68 3.44 6.06 -23.04
C ALA A 68 4.66 6.19 -23.95
N GLN A 69 5.79 5.59 -23.57
CA GLN A 69 7.00 5.57 -24.40
C GLN A 69 6.79 4.81 -25.70
N ALA A 70 6.08 3.70 -25.65
CA ALA A 70 5.78 2.92 -26.83
C ALA A 70 4.87 3.69 -27.81
N THR A 71 4.03 4.58 -27.31
CA THR A 71 3.08 5.36 -28.11
C THR A 71 3.74 6.57 -28.78
N GLU A 72 4.84 7.06 -28.24
CA GLU A 72 5.55 8.24 -28.75
C GLU A 72 6.39 7.96 -30.02
N ARG A 73 6.45 6.73 -30.45
CA ARG A 73 7.09 6.36 -31.72
C ARG A 73 6.06 6.41 -32.86
#